data_17705a03cb05445e8c90411f668660b9
#
_entry.id   17705a03cb05445e8c90411f668660b9
#
_cell.length_a   1.000
_cell.length_b   1.000
_cell.length_c   1.000
_cell.angle_alpha   90.00
_cell.angle_beta   90.00
_cell.angle_gamma   90.00
#
_symmetry.space_group_name_H-M   'P 1'
#
loop_
_entity.id
_entity.type
_entity.pdbx_description
1 polymer ?
#
loop_
_entity_poly.entity_id
_entity_poly.type
_entity_poly.pdbx_seq_one_letter_code
_entity_poly.pdbx_strand_id
1 'polypeptide(L)'
;MDAMTAITTRRSVRKFTDQSVDFRLLEELVAAASCAPSAGNARPWSFVIVDRREVLDAAERVNPYATAARGAPCGILVCGMPEKEKHRGFWVQDC
;
A
#
# COMPACT_ATOMS: atom_id res chain seq x y z
N MET A 1 -14.00 15.01 6.63
CA MET A 1 -14.56 14.24 5.47
C MET A 1 -15.23 13.00 6.03
N ASP A 2 -16.46 12.76 5.66
CA ASP A 2 -17.13 11.52 6.06
C ASP A 2 -16.74 10.34 5.15
N ALA A 3 -17.05 9.11 5.60
CA ALA A 3 -16.64 7.88 4.90
C ALA A 3 -17.24 7.78 3.49
N MET A 4 -18.49 8.16 3.30
CA MET A 4 -19.13 8.10 1.97
C MET A 4 -18.48 9.06 1.00
N THR A 5 -18.16 10.25 1.42
CA THR A 5 -17.44 11.23 0.60
C THR A 5 -16.06 10.69 0.23
N ALA A 6 -15.33 10.12 1.18
CA ALA A 6 -14.01 9.53 0.91
C ALA A 6 -14.09 8.41 -0.14
N ILE A 7 -15.06 7.52 -0.02
CA ILE A 7 -15.25 6.40 -0.95
C ILE A 7 -15.62 6.90 -2.36
N THR A 8 -16.57 7.83 -2.44
CA THR A 8 -17.14 8.25 -3.72
C THR A 8 -16.29 9.26 -4.47
N THR A 9 -15.44 10.01 -3.78
CA THR A 9 -14.62 11.07 -4.41
C THR A 9 -13.17 10.68 -4.62
N ARG A 10 -12.72 9.51 -4.12
CA ARG A 10 -11.34 9.08 -4.33
C ARG A 10 -10.99 9.04 -5.81
N ARG A 11 -9.74 9.30 -6.13
CA ARG A 11 -9.17 9.18 -7.48
C ARG A 11 -7.84 8.43 -7.39
N SER A 12 -7.50 7.71 -8.45
CA SER A 12 -6.16 7.17 -8.64
C SER A 12 -5.26 8.31 -9.12
N VAL A 13 -4.46 8.83 -8.23
CA VAL A 13 -3.51 9.91 -8.54
C VAL A 13 -2.20 9.27 -9.01
N ARG A 14 -1.67 9.73 -10.16
CA ARG A 14 -0.45 9.19 -10.77
C ARG A 14 0.61 10.26 -11.02
N LYS A 15 0.30 11.52 -10.73
CA LYS A 15 1.26 12.62 -10.74
C LYS A 15 1.31 13.21 -9.35
N PHE A 16 2.50 13.34 -8.83
CA PHE A 16 2.76 13.77 -7.47
C PHE A 16 3.58 15.05 -7.47
N THR A 17 3.49 15.80 -6.39
CA THR A 17 4.42 16.90 -6.13
C THR A 17 5.76 16.33 -5.61
N ASP A 18 6.77 17.18 -5.52
CA ASP A 18 8.06 16.83 -4.92
C ASP A 18 8.07 16.98 -3.39
N GLN A 19 6.91 17.26 -2.80
CA GLN A 19 6.77 17.39 -1.34
C GLN A 19 7.03 16.05 -0.67
N SER A 20 7.95 16.05 0.30
CA SER A 20 8.22 14.87 1.12
C SER A 20 7.04 14.52 2.03
N VAL A 21 6.90 13.26 2.34
CA VAL A 21 5.87 12.75 3.26
C VAL A 21 6.54 12.39 4.58
N ASP A 22 6.00 12.91 5.69
CA ASP A 22 6.49 12.58 7.03
C ASP A 22 6.33 11.07 7.29
N PHE A 23 7.36 10.45 7.83
CA PHE A 23 7.35 9.03 8.15
C PHE A 23 6.23 8.66 9.13
N ARG A 24 5.88 9.53 10.05
CA ARG A 24 4.74 9.32 10.96
C ARG A 24 3.42 9.15 10.22
N LEU A 25 3.21 9.92 9.15
CA LEU A 25 2.02 9.78 8.32
C LEU A 25 1.99 8.43 7.62
N LEU A 26 3.14 7.94 7.17
CA LEU A 26 3.24 6.60 6.56
C LEU A 26 2.91 5.50 7.57
N GLU A 27 3.37 5.65 8.81
CA GLU A 27 3.01 4.71 9.89
C GLU A 27 1.50 4.73 10.18
N GLU A 28 0.88 5.90 10.19
CA GLU A 28 -0.57 6.03 10.36
C GLU A 28 -1.34 5.36 9.22
N LEU A 29 -0.87 5.51 7.98
CA LEU A 29 -1.48 4.86 6.82
C LEU A 29 -1.38 3.33 6.91
N VAL A 30 -0.24 2.80 7.31
CA VAL A 30 -0.05 1.36 7.52
C VAL A 30 -0.96 0.87 8.66
N ALA A 31 -1.05 1.61 9.75
CA ALA A 31 -1.95 1.28 10.84
C ALA A 31 -3.42 1.24 10.39
N ALA A 32 -3.83 2.22 9.58
CA ALA A 32 -5.18 2.25 9.01
C ALA A 32 -5.43 1.06 8.07
N ALA A 33 -4.48 0.75 7.21
CA ALA A 33 -4.57 -0.41 6.31
C ALA A 33 -4.68 -1.73 7.10
N SER A 34 -3.99 -1.84 8.22
CA SER A 34 -4.03 -3.02 9.10
C SER A 34 -5.37 -3.23 9.79
N CYS A 35 -6.26 -2.23 9.77
CA CYS A 35 -7.62 -2.36 10.27
C CYS A 35 -8.57 -3.06 9.29
N ALA A 36 -8.12 -3.36 8.08
CA ALA A 36 -8.94 -4.07 7.09
C ALA A 36 -9.35 -5.45 7.60
N PRO A 37 -10.53 -5.95 7.21
CA PRO A 37 -10.93 -7.31 7.56
C PRO A 37 -10.09 -8.33 6.82
N SER A 38 -9.96 -9.52 7.40
CA SER A 38 -9.32 -10.67 6.77
C SER A 38 -10.04 -11.96 7.15
N ALA A 39 -9.94 -12.97 6.31
CA ALA A 39 -10.57 -14.27 6.55
C ALA A 39 -10.04 -14.89 7.86
N GLY A 40 -10.95 -15.15 8.80
CA GLY A 40 -10.59 -15.65 10.14
C GLY A 40 -9.75 -14.69 10.96
N ASN A 41 -9.72 -13.40 10.60
CA ASN A 41 -8.87 -12.37 11.23
C ASN A 41 -7.38 -12.75 11.22
N ALA A 42 -6.95 -13.44 10.17
CA ALA A 42 -5.58 -13.95 10.05
C ALA A 42 -4.54 -12.87 9.85
N ARG A 43 -4.93 -11.76 9.22
CA ARG A 43 -4.05 -10.63 8.89
C ARG A 43 -2.77 -11.08 8.17
N PRO A 44 -2.90 -11.76 7.00
CA PRO A 44 -1.77 -12.39 6.30
C PRO A 44 -0.99 -11.40 5.45
N TRP A 45 -0.66 -10.26 6.00
CA TRP A 45 0.04 -9.18 5.30
C TRP A 45 1.21 -8.66 6.10
N SER A 46 2.13 -8.06 5.39
CA SER A 46 3.13 -7.16 5.93
C SER A 46 3.30 -5.98 4.98
N PHE A 47 3.90 -4.91 5.46
CA PHE A 47 4.07 -3.70 4.69
C PHE A 47 5.54 -3.32 4.65
N VAL A 48 6.00 -2.89 3.48
CA VAL A 48 7.33 -2.31 3.30
C VAL A 48 7.14 -0.85 2.91
N ILE A 49 7.65 0.05 3.74
CA ILE A 49 7.68 1.48 3.42
C ILE A 49 8.92 1.73 2.58
N VAL A 50 8.72 2.29 1.38
CA VAL A 50 9.78 2.57 0.42
C VAL A 50 9.92 4.08 0.30
N ASP A 51 11.03 4.62 0.75
CA ASP A 51 11.35 6.06 0.70
C ASP A 51 12.64 6.36 -0.07
N ARG A 52 13.33 5.35 -0.57
CA ARG A 52 14.55 5.50 -1.35
C ARG A 52 14.24 5.68 -2.83
N ARG A 53 14.77 6.75 -3.40
CA ARG A 53 14.50 7.11 -4.80
C ARG A 53 14.88 6.00 -5.78
N GLU A 54 16.02 5.37 -5.58
CA GLU A 54 16.49 4.31 -6.47
C GLU A 54 15.59 3.07 -6.46
N VAL A 55 14.94 2.77 -5.34
CA VAL A 55 13.99 1.66 -5.24
C VAL A 55 12.68 2.00 -5.94
N LEU A 56 12.17 3.22 -5.74
CA LEU A 56 10.96 3.69 -6.41
C LEU A 56 11.15 3.73 -7.93
N ASP A 57 12.30 4.19 -8.41
CA ASP A 57 12.62 4.25 -9.83
C ASP A 57 12.77 2.84 -10.45
N ALA A 58 13.19 1.87 -9.66
CA ALA A 58 13.32 0.48 -10.10
C ALA A 58 12.00 -0.29 -10.14
N ALA A 59 10.93 0.23 -9.54
CA ALA A 59 9.65 -0.49 -9.41
C ALA A 59 9.07 -0.94 -10.75
N GLU A 60 9.19 -0.13 -11.80
CA GLU A 60 8.66 -0.47 -13.12
C GLU A 60 9.43 -1.59 -13.83
N ARG A 61 10.66 -1.90 -13.39
CA ARG A 61 11.40 -3.05 -13.93
C ARG A 61 10.76 -4.37 -13.50
N VAL A 62 10.12 -4.37 -12.34
CA VAL A 62 9.41 -5.54 -11.80
C VAL A 62 7.97 -5.55 -12.29
N ASN A 63 7.33 -4.38 -12.34
CA ASN A 63 5.97 -4.22 -12.82
C ASN A 63 5.88 -3.02 -13.76
N PRO A 64 5.70 -3.25 -15.07
CA PRO A 64 5.67 -2.16 -16.05
C PRO A 64 4.49 -1.18 -15.87
N TYR A 65 3.50 -1.55 -15.06
CA TYR A 65 2.38 -0.67 -14.74
C TYR A 65 2.66 0.24 -13.52
N ALA A 66 3.81 0.08 -12.87
CA ALA A 66 4.21 0.88 -11.71
C ALA A 66 4.96 2.17 -12.08
N THR A 67 4.68 2.73 -13.24
CA THR A 67 5.38 3.94 -13.75
C THR A 67 5.20 5.16 -12.85
N ALA A 68 4.06 5.27 -12.15
CA ALA A 68 3.78 6.36 -11.24
C ALA A 68 4.78 6.43 -10.06
N ALA A 69 5.42 5.31 -9.71
CA ALA A 69 6.40 5.26 -8.63
C ALA A 69 7.60 6.18 -8.86
N ARG A 70 7.98 6.45 -10.11
CA ARG A 70 9.09 7.37 -10.43
C ARG A 70 8.87 8.78 -9.90
N GLY A 71 7.64 9.26 -9.92
CA GLY A 71 7.31 10.59 -9.44
C GLY A 71 6.81 10.64 -8.00
N ALA A 72 6.67 9.49 -7.35
CA ALA A 72 6.16 9.42 -6.00
C ALA A 72 7.26 9.73 -4.98
N PRO A 73 6.97 10.47 -3.91
CA PRO A 73 7.93 10.73 -2.83
C PRO A 73 8.20 9.50 -1.97
N CYS A 74 7.27 8.56 -1.93
CA CYS A 74 7.38 7.32 -1.18
C CYS A 74 6.39 6.29 -1.75
N GLY A 75 6.48 5.05 -1.29
CA GLY A 75 5.55 3.99 -1.61
C GLY A 75 5.33 3.07 -0.42
N ILE A 76 4.23 2.35 -0.44
CA ILE A 76 3.95 1.29 0.52
C ILE A 76 3.70 0.02 -0.28
N LEU A 77 4.54 -0.99 -0.08
CA LEU A 77 4.37 -2.29 -0.70
C LEU A 77 3.61 -3.21 0.26
N VAL A 78 2.48 -3.72 -0.19
CA VAL A 78 1.70 -4.71 0.55
C VAL A 78 2.20 -6.09 0.17
N CYS A 79 2.65 -6.85 1.16
CA CYS A 79 3.19 -8.19 0.97
C CYS A 79 2.24 -9.24 1.57
N GLY A 80 1.90 -10.26 0.79
CA GLY A 80 1.16 -11.40 1.29
C GLY A 80 2.05 -12.33 2.13
N MET A 81 1.49 -12.88 3.18
CA MET A 81 2.15 -13.84 4.07
C MET A 81 1.30 -15.11 4.16
N PRO A 82 1.40 -16.02 3.18
CA PRO A 82 0.56 -17.22 3.11
C PRO A 82 0.62 -18.08 4.36
N GLU A 83 1.77 -18.10 5.04
CA GLU A 83 1.95 -18.87 6.28
C GLU A 83 1.08 -18.40 7.45
N LYS A 84 0.52 -17.20 7.37
CA LYS A 84 -0.39 -16.65 8.39
C LYS A 84 -1.85 -16.87 8.10
N GLU A 85 -2.21 -17.27 6.88
CA GLU A 85 -3.62 -17.45 6.53
C GLU A 85 -4.27 -18.57 7.35
N LYS A 86 -5.55 -18.40 7.67
CA LYS A 86 -6.36 -19.42 8.33
C LYS A 86 -7.23 -20.20 7.35
N HIS A 87 -7.47 -19.62 6.17
CA HIS A 87 -8.24 -20.22 5.10
C HIS A 87 -7.40 -20.22 3.82
N ARG A 88 -7.14 -21.39 3.29
CA ARG A 88 -6.22 -21.59 2.17
C ARG A 88 -6.56 -20.70 0.96
N GLY A 89 -5.58 -19.93 0.50
CA GLY A 89 -5.70 -19.08 -0.66
C GLY A 89 -6.35 -17.71 -0.40
N PHE A 90 -6.90 -17.46 0.79
CA PHE A 90 -7.59 -16.20 1.09
C PHE A 90 -6.64 -15.02 1.28
N TRP A 91 -5.35 -15.26 1.49
CA TRP A 91 -4.37 -14.16 1.59
C TRP A 91 -4.40 -13.23 0.37
N VAL A 92 -4.77 -13.75 -0.79
CA VAL A 92 -4.87 -12.97 -2.03
C VAL A 92 -5.96 -11.90 -1.92
N GLN A 93 -7.13 -12.25 -1.39
CA GLN A 93 -8.22 -11.31 -1.18
C GLN A 93 -7.97 -10.40 0.02
N ASP A 94 -7.28 -10.90 1.04
CA ASP A 94 -7.03 -10.16 2.28
C ASP A 94 -6.02 -9.02 2.08
N CYS A 95 -5.09 -9.18 1.17
CA CYS A 95 -4.11 -8.15 0.82
C CYS A 95 -4.63 -7.20 -0.25
#